data_fd612d90fb57718bee24fab72811a6b1
#
_entry.id   fd612d90fb57718bee24fab72811a6b1
#
_cell.length_a   1.000
_cell.length_b   1.000
_cell.length_c   1.000
_cell.angle_alpha   90.00
_cell.angle_beta   90.00
_cell.angle_gamma   90.00
#
_symmetry.space_group_name_H-M   'P 1'
#
loop_
_entity.id
_entity.type
_entity.pdbx_description
1 polymer ?
#
loop_
_entity_poly.entity_id
_entity_poly.type
_entity_poly.pdbx_seq_one_letter_code
_entity_poly.pdbx_strand_id
1 'polypeptide(L)'
;MERILISIILFISFSISFQAQTLEEADFLFAKKKYREAADIYYQLYQFNKAVNAYQIQIDEFMKNKKPQLQAADSIKPLLMKAEKAARMLSRCENIQIIDSLIVDKNNFLKAYLLGEETGTFEQTNSTVIYENQLKDRRYFGKKDGNGFFRLNSQLKIQDTWSEEKQLNFSSDSEADDNYPFVMPDGLTIYYASNGNGSIGGYDLFVSRYNLNNDTYLAPNQMSMPFNSIYNDYMLVIDEVNGIGYFASDRFQPEGKVVVYTFIPNDKFIPIDSENEQELRERAKITSIRDSWLPNVNYSSMLEKIKADIEKEHNKIKKDFMFVINDNIVYYTLSDFESDAARNSFLKSKALEENIRTLEEQLNDQRKAYAEGSDAQKQSLRSPILTNEQRLETMYQTYKNILVETRNSEIKYLRTKN
;
A
#
# COMPACT_ATOMS: atom_id res chain seq x y z
N MET A 1 64.60 -20.90 1.68
CA MET A 1 63.99 -20.79 0.32
C MET A 1 62.63 -21.46 0.37
N GLU A 2 61.66 -20.72 0.82
CA GLU A 2 60.27 -21.16 0.86
C GLU A 2 59.55 -20.75 -0.45
N ARG A 3 58.98 -21.73 -1.09
CA ARG A 3 58.20 -21.53 -2.31
C ARG A 3 56.74 -21.17 -1.89
N ILE A 4 56.35 -19.94 -2.10
CA ILE A 4 54.96 -19.48 -1.97
C ILE A 4 54.18 -19.97 -3.20
N LEU A 5 53.27 -20.92 -3.00
CA LEU A 5 52.30 -21.33 -3.99
C LEU A 5 51.15 -20.32 -3.96
N ILE A 6 51.04 -19.49 -4.99
CA ILE A 6 49.88 -18.62 -5.19
C ILE A 6 48.78 -19.44 -5.90
N SER A 7 47.75 -19.82 -5.14
CA SER A 7 46.54 -20.41 -5.69
C SER A 7 45.69 -19.30 -6.32
N ILE A 8 45.67 -19.23 -7.63
CA ILE A 8 44.73 -18.39 -8.38
C ILE A 8 43.38 -19.12 -8.40
N ILE A 9 42.46 -18.67 -7.54
CA ILE A 9 41.04 -19.07 -7.61
C ILE A 9 40.40 -18.30 -8.75
N LEU A 10 40.18 -18.99 -9.87
CA LEU A 10 39.42 -18.49 -10.98
C LEU A 10 37.94 -18.45 -10.56
N PHE A 11 37.43 -17.28 -10.17
CA PHE A 11 36.01 -17.04 -10.04
C PHE A 11 35.43 -17.01 -11.47
N ILE A 12 34.90 -18.13 -11.92
CA ILE A 12 34.00 -18.15 -13.09
C ILE A 12 32.68 -17.57 -12.61
N SER A 13 32.51 -16.27 -12.80
CA SER A 13 31.19 -15.62 -12.72
C SER A 13 30.34 -16.16 -13.85
N PHE A 14 29.46 -17.09 -13.55
CA PHE A 14 28.35 -17.44 -14.43
C PHE A 14 27.40 -16.22 -14.43
N SER A 15 27.68 -15.26 -15.27
CA SER A 15 26.69 -14.28 -15.68
C SER A 15 25.69 -15.06 -16.55
N ILE A 16 24.57 -15.47 -15.95
CA ILE A 16 23.38 -15.84 -16.72
C ILE A 16 22.95 -14.54 -17.39
N SER A 17 23.41 -14.33 -18.63
CA SER A 17 22.81 -13.33 -19.52
C SER A 17 21.38 -13.79 -19.75
N PHE A 18 20.42 -13.14 -19.09
CA PHE A 18 19.02 -13.22 -19.48
C PHE A 18 18.97 -12.67 -20.91
N GLN A 19 19.01 -13.57 -21.87
CA GLN A 19 18.83 -13.21 -23.28
C GLN A 19 17.38 -12.75 -23.39
N ALA A 20 17.15 -11.48 -23.71
CA ALA A 20 15.80 -10.94 -23.85
C ALA A 20 15.07 -11.77 -24.91
N GLN A 21 13.95 -12.38 -24.52
CA GLN A 21 13.09 -13.14 -25.43
C GLN A 21 12.61 -12.21 -26.54
N THR A 22 12.68 -12.68 -27.79
CA THR A 22 12.33 -11.87 -28.96
C THR A 22 11.04 -12.38 -29.63
N LEU A 23 10.40 -11.49 -30.37
CA LEU A 23 9.24 -11.86 -31.18
C LEU A 23 9.61 -12.89 -32.25
N GLU A 24 10.81 -12.79 -32.81
CA GLU A 24 11.35 -13.74 -33.81
C GLU A 24 11.53 -15.13 -33.20
N GLU A 25 11.98 -15.23 -31.94
CA GLU A 25 12.09 -16.50 -31.24
C GLU A 25 10.71 -17.13 -31.03
N ALA A 26 9.72 -16.35 -30.61
CA ALA A 26 8.34 -16.82 -30.44
C ALA A 26 7.75 -17.29 -31.79
N ASP A 27 7.92 -16.51 -32.86
CA ASP A 27 7.47 -16.86 -34.21
C ASP A 27 8.17 -18.13 -34.73
N PHE A 28 9.46 -18.33 -34.44
CA PHE A 28 10.20 -19.56 -34.76
C PHE A 28 9.67 -20.78 -34.01
N LEU A 29 9.41 -20.66 -32.69
CA LEU A 29 8.84 -21.74 -31.90
C LEU A 29 7.44 -22.10 -32.39
N PHE A 30 6.62 -21.11 -32.73
CA PHE A 30 5.30 -21.30 -33.30
C PHE A 30 5.38 -22.09 -34.61
N ALA A 31 6.29 -21.73 -35.51
CA ALA A 31 6.54 -22.44 -36.79
C ALA A 31 7.03 -23.88 -36.56
N LYS A 32 7.73 -24.14 -35.45
CA LYS A 32 8.15 -25.48 -35.02
C LYS A 32 7.07 -26.27 -34.29
N LYS A 33 5.83 -25.76 -34.20
CA LYS A 33 4.69 -26.34 -33.50
C LYS A 33 4.89 -26.47 -31.98
N LYS A 34 5.79 -25.68 -31.40
CA LYS A 34 6.00 -25.56 -29.97
C LYS A 34 5.07 -24.44 -29.42
N TYR A 35 3.78 -24.67 -29.58
CA TYR A 35 2.77 -23.64 -29.36
C TYR A 35 2.74 -23.11 -27.95
N ARG A 36 2.88 -23.97 -26.93
CA ARG A 36 2.93 -23.55 -25.52
C ARG A 36 4.11 -22.60 -25.27
N GLU A 37 5.32 -23.00 -25.69
CA GLU A 37 6.53 -22.19 -25.50
C GLU A 37 6.41 -20.85 -26.24
N ALA A 38 5.90 -20.88 -27.46
CA ALA A 38 5.66 -19.65 -28.25
C ALA A 38 4.64 -18.72 -27.54
N ALA A 39 3.54 -19.29 -27.02
CA ALA A 39 2.50 -18.54 -26.35
C ALA A 39 3.01 -17.85 -25.07
N ASP A 40 3.83 -18.55 -24.28
CA ASP A 40 4.43 -18.00 -23.07
C ASP A 40 5.31 -16.77 -23.42
N ILE A 41 6.11 -16.83 -24.50
CA ILE A 41 6.92 -15.69 -24.98
C ILE A 41 6.03 -14.56 -25.53
N TYR A 42 5.04 -14.88 -26.35
CA TYR A 42 4.09 -13.86 -26.83
C TYR A 42 3.42 -13.11 -25.70
N TYR A 43 3.04 -13.84 -24.63
CA TYR A 43 2.43 -13.24 -23.44
C TYR A 43 3.37 -12.23 -22.77
N GLN A 44 4.63 -12.61 -22.55
CA GLN A 44 5.67 -11.75 -21.97
C GLN A 44 5.94 -10.49 -22.83
N LEU A 45 5.77 -10.61 -24.14
CA LEU A 45 5.96 -9.52 -25.10
C LEU A 45 4.70 -8.65 -25.30
N TYR A 46 3.62 -8.89 -24.55
CA TYR A 46 2.30 -8.22 -24.70
C TYR A 46 1.67 -8.47 -26.09
N GLN A 47 2.06 -9.56 -26.75
CA GLN A 47 1.44 -10.04 -27.99
C GLN A 47 0.25 -10.97 -27.67
N PHE A 48 -0.69 -10.46 -26.86
CA PHE A 48 -1.72 -11.31 -26.24
C PHE A 48 -2.60 -12.04 -27.24
N ASN A 49 -2.94 -11.43 -28.37
CA ASN A 49 -3.72 -12.10 -29.43
C ASN A 49 -2.95 -13.28 -30.05
N LYS A 50 -1.63 -13.14 -30.24
CA LYS A 50 -0.77 -14.25 -30.68
C LYS A 50 -0.67 -15.35 -29.61
N ALA A 51 -0.58 -14.97 -28.32
CA ALA A 51 -0.57 -15.92 -27.21
C ALA A 51 -1.89 -16.72 -27.13
N VAL A 52 -3.04 -16.05 -27.23
CA VAL A 52 -4.38 -16.67 -27.30
C VAL A 52 -4.44 -17.70 -28.42
N ASN A 53 -4.06 -17.32 -29.64
CA ASN A 53 -4.04 -18.21 -30.78
C ASN A 53 -3.16 -19.45 -30.56
N ALA A 54 -1.96 -19.26 -30.03
CA ALA A 54 -1.02 -20.36 -29.80
C ALA A 54 -1.50 -21.31 -28.69
N TYR A 55 -2.04 -20.81 -27.57
CA TYR A 55 -2.66 -21.63 -26.53
C TYR A 55 -3.87 -22.40 -27.05
N GLN A 56 -4.73 -21.79 -27.86
CA GLN A 56 -5.89 -22.45 -28.44
C GLN A 56 -5.48 -23.58 -29.36
N ILE A 57 -4.50 -23.37 -30.23
CA ILE A 57 -3.97 -24.45 -31.14
C ILE A 57 -3.39 -25.59 -30.31
N GLN A 58 -2.67 -25.30 -29.21
CA GLN A 58 -2.12 -26.32 -28.34
C GLN A 58 -3.22 -27.20 -27.70
N ILE A 59 -4.30 -26.57 -27.22
CA ILE A 59 -5.47 -27.27 -26.67
C ILE A 59 -6.11 -28.14 -27.75
N ASP A 60 -6.31 -27.59 -28.95
CA ASP A 60 -6.93 -28.32 -30.06
C ASP A 60 -6.10 -29.55 -30.48
N GLU A 61 -4.77 -29.44 -30.48
CA GLU A 61 -3.89 -30.56 -30.76
C GLU A 61 -4.01 -31.67 -29.71
N PHE A 62 -4.09 -31.32 -28.41
CA PHE A 62 -4.32 -32.30 -27.37
C PHE A 62 -5.67 -32.99 -27.48
N MET A 63 -6.69 -32.30 -27.97
CA MET A 63 -8.05 -32.84 -28.12
C MET A 63 -8.21 -33.69 -29.42
N LYS A 64 -7.43 -33.42 -30.49
CA LYS A 64 -7.50 -34.13 -31.75
C LYS A 64 -6.81 -35.50 -31.74
N ASN A 65 -6.02 -35.82 -30.71
CA ASN A 65 -5.34 -37.09 -30.59
C ASN A 65 -6.34 -38.26 -30.48
N LYS A 66 -5.97 -39.45 -31.04
CA LYS A 66 -6.81 -40.66 -30.91
C LYS A 66 -7.19 -41.02 -29.46
N LYS A 67 -6.35 -40.63 -28.51
CA LYS A 67 -6.62 -40.58 -27.09
C LYS A 67 -6.44 -39.16 -26.62
N PRO A 68 -7.53 -38.38 -26.43
CA PRO A 68 -7.45 -37.00 -25.98
C PRO A 68 -6.67 -36.86 -24.68
N GLN A 69 -5.76 -35.88 -24.65
CA GLN A 69 -4.94 -35.59 -23.47
C GLN A 69 -5.64 -34.51 -22.62
N LEU A 70 -6.73 -34.91 -21.96
CA LEU A 70 -7.60 -33.99 -21.22
C LEU A 70 -6.85 -33.21 -20.14
N GLN A 71 -6.02 -33.86 -19.32
CA GLN A 71 -5.26 -33.21 -18.27
C GLN A 71 -4.27 -32.18 -18.82
N ALA A 72 -3.63 -32.49 -19.97
CA ALA A 72 -2.72 -31.54 -20.62
C ALA A 72 -3.49 -30.34 -21.19
N ALA A 73 -4.64 -30.56 -21.82
CA ALA A 73 -5.50 -29.49 -22.28
C ALA A 73 -6.01 -28.61 -21.11
N ASP A 74 -6.43 -29.24 -20.01
CA ASP A 74 -6.92 -28.54 -18.82
C ASP A 74 -5.83 -27.68 -18.16
N SER A 75 -4.56 -28.07 -18.23
CA SER A 75 -3.44 -27.27 -17.73
C SER A 75 -3.17 -25.99 -18.53
N ILE A 76 -3.60 -25.94 -19.80
CA ILE A 76 -3.42 -24.78 -20.69
C ILE A 76 -4.62 -23.80 -20.60
N LYS A 77 -5.81 -24.29 -20.30
CA LYS A 77 -7.04 -23.47 -20.23
C LYS A 77 -6.91 -22.21 -19.35
N PRO A 78 -6.35 -22.28 -18.12
CA PRO A 78 -6.15 -21.07 -17.30
C PRO A 78 -5.24 -20.05 -17.96
N LEU A 79 -4.19 -20.50 -18.69
CA LEU A 79 -3.28 -19.62 -19.42
C LEU A 79 -3.96 -18.95 -20.60
N LEU A 80 -4.80 -19.70 -21.33
CA LEU A 80 -5.62 -19.15 -22.40
C LEU A 80 -6.57 -18.08 -21.85
N MET A 81 -7.33 -18.37 -20.80
CA MET A 81 -8.24 -17.41 -20.17
C MET A 81 -7.51 -16.15 -19.68
N LYS A 82 -6.33 -16.32 -19.12
CA LYS A 82 -5.45 -15.22 -18.69
C LYS A 82 -5.01 -14.36 -19.89
N ALA A 83 -4.58 -14.98 -20.99
CA ALA A 83 -4.19 -14.28 -22.21
C ALA A 83 -5.36 -13.56 -22.88
N GLU A 84 -6.55 -14.18 -22.95
CA GLU A 84 -7.77 -13.53 -23.44
C GLU A 84 -8.15 -12.31 -22.63
N LYS A 85 -8.03 -12.40 -21.30
CA LYS A 85 -8.30 -11.28 -20.42
C LYS A 85 -7.31 -10.14 -20.63
N ALA A 86 -6.02 -10.45 -20.71
CA ALA A 86 -4.97 -9.49 -21.00
C ALA A 86 -5.17 -8.82 -22.38
N ALA A 87 -5.59 -9.58 -23.40
CA ALA A 87 -5.92 -9.03 -24.71
C ALA A 87 -7.08 -8.02 -24.65
N ARG A 88 -8.15 -8.36 -23.91
CA ARG A 88 -9.28 -7.43 -23.68
C ARG A 88 -8.86 -6.19 -22.90
N MET A 89 -7.97 -6.32 -21.91
CA MET A 89 -7.47 -5.17 -21.14
C MET A 89 -6.59 -4.28 -22.01
N LEU A 90 -5.74 -4.87 -22.87
CA LEU A 90 -4.92 -4.11 -23.80
C LEU A 90 -5.77 -3.30 -24.79
N SER A 91 -6.79 -3.93 -25.40
CA SER A 91 -7.69 -3.24 -26.34
C SER A 91 -8.51 -2.11 -25.71
N ARG A 92 -8.57 -2.06 -24.37
CA ARG A 92 -9.23 -1.04 -23.56
C ARG A 92 -8.25 -0.35 -22.62
N CYS A 93 -6.98 -0.19 -23.04
CA CYS A 93 -5.98 0.51 -22.27
C CYS A 93 -6.48 1.93 -21.94
N GLU A 94 -6.40 2.32 -20.68
CA GLU A 94 -6.90 3.61 -20.23
C GLU A 94 -5.95 4.73 -20.64
N ASN A 95 -6.51 5.82 -21.13
CA ASN A 95 -5.79 7.03 -21.50
C ASN A 95 -5.59 7.92 -20.28
N ILE A 96 -4.53 7.65 -19.51
CA ILE A 96 -4.11 8.46 -18.38
C ILE A 96 -2.83 9.24 -18.71
N GLN A 97 -2.62 10.39 -18.05
CA GLN A 97 -1.37 11.14 -18.13
C GLN A 97 -0.48 10.75 -16.95
N ILE A 98 0.61 10.07 -17.24
CA ILE A 98 1.64 9.73 -16.27
C ILE A 98 2.67 10.85 -16.27
N ILE A 99 2.80 11.57 -15.17
CA ILE A 99 3.56 12.82 -15.09
C ILE A 99 4.94 12.67 -14.46
N ASP A 100 5.15 11.62 -13.69
CA ASP A 100 6.44 11.29 -13.06
C ASP A 100 6.58 9.79 -12.82
N SER A 101 7.82 9.33 -12.63
CA SER A 101 8.13 7.97 -12.22
C SER A 101 9.41 7.93 -11.39
N LEU A 102 9.39 7.16 -10.29
CA LEU A 102 10.53 7.03 -9.39
C LEU A 102 10.77 5.56 -9.03
N ILE A 103 12.00 5.07 -9.21
CA ILE A 103 12.39 3.72 -8.80
C ILE A 103 12.85 3.76 -7.34
N VAL A 104 12.23 2.91 -6.51
CA VAL A 104 12.47 2.85 -5.07
C VAL A 104 12.56 1.40 -4.58
N ASP A 105 12.98 1.22 -3.33
CA ASP A 105 12.92 -0.08 -2.67
C ASP A 105 11.46 -0.47 -2.39
N LYS A 106 11.11 -1.73 -2.71
CA LYS A 106 9.77 -2.28 -2.50
C LYS A 106 9.27 -2.10 -1.06
N ASN A 107 10.16 -2.24 -0.07
CA ASN A 107 9.80 -2.12 1.34
C ASN A 107 9.59 -0.66 1.81
N ASN A 108 9.80 0.34 0.94
CA ASN A 108 9.74 1.76 1.29
C ASN A 108 8.99 2.60 0.24
N PHE A 109 8.25 1.98 -0.68
CA PHE A 109 7.70 2.70 -1.84
C PHE A 109 6.69 3.80 -1.46
N LEU A 110 6.00 3.67 -0.33
CA LEU A 110 5.07 4.70 0.15
C LEU A 110 5.74 6.03 0.47
N LYS A 111 7.05 6.04 0.75
CA LYS A 111 7.80 7.30 0.95
C LYS A 111 7.91 8.14 -0.33
N ALA A 112 7.65 7.55 -1.49
CA ALA A 112 7.59 8.25 -2.77
C ALA A 112 6.20 8.83 -3.07
N TYR A 113 5.18 8.48 -2.27
CA TYR A 113 3.84 9.05 -2.40
C TYR A 113 3.80 10.36 -1.63
N LEU A 114 3.75 11.46 -2.35
CA LEU A 114 3.59 12.78 -1.75
C LEU A 114 2.09 13.05 -1.64
N LEU A 115 1.54 12.89 -0.43
CA LEU A 115 0.11 12.92 -0.16
C LEU A 115 -0.22 14.05 0.79
N GLY A 116 -1.34 14.75 0.52
CA GLY A 116 -1.94 15.70 1.45
C GLY A 116 -2.59 14.97 2.65
N GLU A 117 -2.80 15.69 3.75
CA GLU A 117 -3.40 15.13 4.98
C GLU A 117 -4.83 14.60 4.76
N GLU A 118 -5.56 15.18 3.81
CA GLU A 118 -6.92 14.76 3.44
C GLU A 118 -6.97 13.36 2.80
N THR A 119 -5.85 12.83 2.36
CA THR A 119 -5.77 11.47 1.80
C THR A 119 -5.73 10.39 2.87
N GLY A 120 -5.48 10.76 4.13
CA GLY A 120 -5.27 9.84 5.25
C GLY A 120 -3.80 9.51 5.48
N THR A 121 -3.53 8.51 6.31
CA THR A 121 -2.17 8.13 6.68
C THR A 121 -1.86 6.67 6.35
N PHE A 122 -0.60 6.40 6.07
CA PHE A 122 -0.13 5.07 5.66
C PHE A 122 1.06 4.63 6.51
N GLU A 123 1.02 3.39 6.95
CA GLU A 123 2.14 2.72 7.58
C GLU A 123 2.52 1.49 6.74
N GLN A 124 3.74 1.45 6.25
CA GLN A 124 4.24 0.33 5.47
C GLN A 124 5.03 -0.62 6.36
N THR A 125 4.63 -1.88 6.35
CA THR A 125 5.42 -3.00 6.91
C THR A 125 6.12 -3.76 5.76
N ASN A 126 6.94 -4.75 6.09
CA ASN A 126 7.63 -5.56 5.06
C ASN A 126 6.68 -6.34 4.14
N SER A 127 5.43 -6.54 4.51
CA SER A 127 4.50 -7.44 3.79
C SER A 127 3.13 -6.85 3.51
N THR A 128 2.76 -5.75 4.15
CA THR A 128 1.45 -5.12 4.00
C THR A 128 1.53 -3.62 4.26
N VAL A 129 0.45 -2.93 3.94
CA VAL A 129 0.22 -1.52 4.26
C VAL A 129 -0.98 -1.42 5.18
N ILE A 130 -0.88 -0.59 6.20
CA ILE A 130 -2.00 -0.15 7.03
C ILE A 130 -2.38 1.24 6.53
N TYR A 131 -3.61 1.39 6.10
CA TYR A 131 -4.20 2.68 5.73
C TYR A 131 -5.17 3.13 6.83
N GLU A 132 -5.02 4.34 7.31
CA GLU A 132 -5.94 5.00 8.22
C GLU A 132 -6.55 6.22 7.51
N ASN A 133 -7.88 6.34 7.51
CA ASN A 133 -8.58 7.42 6.83
C ASN A 133 -8.30 8.80 7.47
N GLN A 134 -8.63 9.88 6.76
CA GLN A 134 -8.38 11.27 7.20
C GLN A 134 -9.06 11.62 8.53
N LEU A 135 -10.19 10.99 8.87
CA LEU A 135 -10.88 11.17 10.13
C LEU A 135 -10.24 10.41 11.30
N LYS A 136 -9.26 9.54 11.02
CA LYS A 136 -8.56 8.68 11.98
C LYS A 136 -9.50 7.80 12.80
N ASP A 137 -10.65 7.46 12.23
CA ASP A 137 -11.68 6.63 12.86
C ASP A 137 -11.81 5.24 12.22
N ARG A 138 -11.18 5.01 11.08
CA ARG A 138 -11.16 3.71 10.40
C ARG A 138 -9.78 3.38 9.87
N ARG A 139 -9.37 2.12 9.99
CA ARG A 139 -8.17 1.60 9.34
C ARG A 139 -8.44 0.32 8.57
N TYR A 140 -7.65 0.12 7.52
CA TYR A 140 -7.74 -1.01 6.60
C TYR A 140 -6.35 -1.58 6.40
N PHE A 141 -6.21 -2.91 6.38
CA PHE A 141 -4.92 -3.57 6.28
C PHE A 141 -5.06 -5.01 5.79
N GLY A 142 -3.97 -5.54 5.20
CA GLY A 142 -3.85 -6.96 4.90
C GLY A 142 -3.37 -7.73 6.14
N LYS A 143 -4.03 -8.84 6.48
CA LYS A 143 -3.64 -9.75 7.54
C LYS A 143 -3.69 -11.19 7.04
N LYS A 144 -2.69 -12.00 7.40
CA LYS A 144 -2.68 -13.43 7.03
C LYS A 144 -3.76 -14.20 7.79
N ASP A 145 -4.52 -14.98 7.04
CA ASP A 145 -5.49 -15.94 7.57
C ASP A 145 -4.81 -17.22 8.10
N GLY A 146 -5.60 -18.17 8.58
CA GLY A 146 -5.11 -19.45 9.09
C GLY A 146 -4.37 -20.32 8.07
N ASN A 147 -4.52 -20.06 6.76
CA ASN A 147 -3.85 -20.74 5.67
C ASN A 147 -2.59 -19.96 5.18
N GLY A 148 -2.32 -18.80 5.74
CA GLY A 148 -1.16 -17.98 5.41
C GLY A 148 -1.37 -16.96 4.29
N PHE A 149 -2.58 -16.85 3.73
CA PHE A 149 -2.94 -15.89 2.70
C PHE A 149 -3.41 -14.56 3.29
N PHE A 150 -3.05 -13.46 2.65
CA PHE A 150 -3.51 -12.14 3.08
C PHE A 150 -5.01 -11.96 2.81
N ARG A 151 -5.72 -11.44 3.80
CA ARG A 151 -7.12 -11.00 3.71
C ARG A 151 -7.21 -9.55 4.13
N LEU A 152 -8.02 -8.78 3.44
CA LEU A 152 -8.29 -7.41 3.86
C LEU A 152 -9.16 -7.40 5.11
N ASN A 153 -8.77 -6.57 6.06
CA ASN A 153 -9.47 -6.34 7.31
C ASN A 153 -9.69 -4.85 7.52
N SER A 154 -10.71 -4.52 8.29
CA SER A 154 -10.96 -3.18 8.75
C SER A 154 -11.21 -3.15 10.25
N GLN A 155 -10.92 -2.01 10.87
CA GLN A 155 -11.27 -1.70 12.25
C GLN A 155 -11.84 -0.30 12.33
N LEU A 156 -12.77 -0.11 13.26
CA LEU A 156 -13.37 1.16 13.60
C LEU A 156 -12.80 1.63 14.93
N LYS A 157 -12.46 2.89 15.05
CA LYS A 157 -12.04 3.48 16.32
C LYS A 157 -13.25 3.93 17.09
N ILE A 158 -13.42 3.36 18.29
CA ILE A 158 -14.50 3.70 19.21
C ILE A 158 -13.83 4.35 20.41
N GLN A 159 -14.04 5.65 20.60
CA GLN A 159 -13.27 6.47 21.54
C GLN A 159 -11.77 6.40 21.18
N ASP A 160 -10.92 5.87 22.07
CA ASP A 160 -9.48 5.74 21.84
C ASP A 160 -9.03 4.29 21.56
N THR A 161 -9.97 3.35 21.38
CA THR A 161 -9.67 1.93 21.15
C THR A 161 -10.16 1.46 19.80
N TRP A 162 -9.38 0.59 19.15
CA TRP A 162 -9.79 -0.06 17.90
C TRP A 162 -10.75 -1.22 18.21
N SER A 163 -11.82 -1.32 17.41
CA SER A 163 -12.76 -2.45 17.47
C SER A 163 -12.08 -3.79 17.13
N GLU A 164 -12.80 -4.89 17.30
CA GLU A 164 -12.42 -6.17 16.72
C GLU A 164 -12.26 -6.04 15.20
N GLU A 165 -11.36 -6.85 14.64
CA GLU A 165 -11.08 -6.87 13.20
C GLU A 165 -12.27 -7.46 12.45
N LYS A 166 -12.72 -6.76 11.42
CA LYS A 166 -13.75 -7.24 10.47
C LYS A 166 -13.09 -7.57 9.15
N GLN A 167 -13.09 -8.85 8.78
CA GLN A 167 -12.59 -9.28 7.46
C GLN A 167 -13.52 -8.77 6.36
N LEU A 168 -12.91 -8.25 5.29
CA LEU A 168 -13.58 -7.81 4.08
C LEU A 168 -13.47 -8.94 3.05
N ASN A 169 -14.60 -9.43 2.59
CA ASN A 169 -14.65 -10.57 1.66
C ASN A 169 -14.85 -10.08 0.23
N PHE A 170 -13.75 -9.99 -0.53
CA PHE A 170 -13.76 -9.61 -1.94
C PHE A 170 -13.57 -10.81 -2.86
N SER A 171 -12.69 -11.73 -2.51
CA SER A 171 -12.35 -12.87 -3.32
C SER A 171 -13.12 -14.12 -2.86
N SER A 172 -13.64 -14.88 -3.82
CA SER A 172 -14.08 -16.26 -3.60
C SER A 172 -12.91 -17.25 -3.64
N ASP A 173 -11.72 -16.79 -4.00
CA ASP A 173 -10.51 -17.59 -4.10
C ASP A 173 -9.84 -17.69 -2.73
N SER A 174 -9.89 -18.86 -2.13
CA SER A 174 -9.31 -19.12 -0.82
C SER A 174 -7.78 -19.15 -0.82
N GLU A 175 -7.14 -19.23 -1.98
CA GLU A 175 -5.69 -19.30 -2.16
C GLU A 175 -5.09 -18.01 -2.70
N ALA A 176 -5.88 -16.92 -2.79
CA ALA A 176 -5.41 -15.62 -3.22
C ALA A 176 -5.01 -14.74 -2.04
N ASP A 177 -4.06 -13.83 -2.28
CA ASP A 177 -3.76 -12.73 -1.38
C ASP A 177 -4.53 -11.49 -1.80
N ASP A 178 -5.24 -10.86 -0.85
CA ASP A 178 -5.83 -9.53 -0.98
C ASP A 178 -5.10 -8.58 -0.02
N ASN A 179 -4.44 -7.52 -0.54
CA ASN A 179 -3.55 -6.66 0.23
C ASN A 179 -3.53 -5.21 -0.31
N TYR A 180 -2.75 -4.33 0.32
CA TYR A 180 -2.50 -2.95 -0.10
C TYR A 180 -3.79 -2.11 -0.27
N PRO A 181 -4.63 -1.99 0.76
CA PRO A 181 -5.89 -1.26 0.67
C PRO A 181 -5.69 0.25 0.70
N PHE A 182 -6.53 0.95 -0.08
CA PHE A 182 -6.75 2.39 0.00
C PHE A 182 -8.25 2.67 -0.15
N VAL A 183 -8.81 3.50 0.72
CA VAL A 183 -10.21 3.91 0.63
C VAL A 183 -10.27 5.40 0.31
N MET A 184 -11.07 5.75 -0.70
CA MET A 184 -11.29 7.14 -1.09
C MET A 184 -11.91 7.96 0.05
N PRO A 185 -11.75 9.30 0.04
CA PRO A 185 -12.39 10.18 1.03
C PRO A 185 -13.92 10.05 1.10
N ASP A 186 -14.56 9.49 0.05
CA ASP A 186 -16.01 9.17 0.07
C ASP A 186 -16.37 8.08 1.09
N GLY A 187 -15.37 7.37 1.65
CA GLY A 187 -15.54 6.27 2.60
C GLY A 187 -16.19 5.01 2.02
N LEU A 188 -16.46 4.99 0.71
CA LEU A 188 -17.20 3.93 0.02
C LEU A 188 -16.36 3.18 -1.00
N THR A 189 -15.50 3.88 -1.74
CA THR A 189 -14.70 3.31 -2.81
C THR A 189 -13.37 2.81 -2.25
N ILE A 190 -13.10 1.50 -2.41
CA ILE A 190 -11.85 0.87 -2.00
C ILE A 190 -11.06 0.38 -3.20
N TYR A 191 -9.78 0.71 -3.23
CA TYR A 191 -8.77 0.11 -4.11
C TYR A 191 -7.93 -0.86 -3.30
N TYR A 192 -7.53 -1.96 -3.93
CA TYR A 192 -6.64 -2.95 -3.31
C TYR A 192 -5.93 -3.78 -4.37
N ALA A 193 -4.91 -4.54 -3.98
CA ALA A 193 -4.22 -5.47 -4.87
C ALA A 193 -4.57 -6.91 -4.51
N SER A 194 -4.78 -7.74 -5.53
CA SER A 194 -5.03 -9.18 -5.38
C SER A 194 -4.28 -9.99 -6.43
N ASN A 195 -3.76 -11.17 -6.04
CA ASN A 195 -3.18 -12.15 -6.94
C ASN A 195 -4.14 -13.30 -7.27
N GLY A 196 -5.42 -13.13 -6.92
CA GLY A 196 -6.47 -14.13 -7.09
C GLY A 196 -7.03 -14.25 -8.49
N ASN A 197 -8.18 -14.89 -8.57
CA ASN A 197 -8.87 -15.24 -9.80
C ASN A 197 -9.03 -14.08 -10.77
N GLY A 198 -8.32 -14.19 -11.86
CA GLY A 198 -8.38 -13.24 -12.95
C GLY A 198 -7.26 -12.22 -12.97
N SER A 199 -6.27 -12.29 -12.06
CA SER A 199 -5.05 -11.52 -12.22
C SER A 199 -4.29 -11.92 -13.48
N ILE A 200 -3.84 -10.92 -14.24
CA ILE A 200 -3.06 -11.13 -15.45
C ILE A 200 -1.55 -11.14 -15.17
N GLY A 201 -1.13 -10.63 -14.02
CA GLY A 201 0.23 -10.66 -13.51
C GLY A 201 0.37 -11.53 -12.25
N GLY A 202 1.03 -10.97 -11.25
CA GLY A 202 0.96 -11.42 -9.87
C GLY A 202 -0.16 -10.67 -9.16
N TYR A 203 0.17 -9.67 -8.32
CA TYR A 203 -0.81 -8.73 -7.81
C TYR A 203 -1.33 -7.82 -8.92
N ASP A 204 -2.63 -7.73 -9.05
CA ASP A 204 -3.33 -6.77 -9.90
C ASP A 204 -4.19 -5.83 -9.03
N LEU A 205 -4.42 -4.63 -9.49
CA LEU A 205 -5.25 -3.61 -8.83
C LEU A 205 -6.73 -3.84 -9.13
N PHE A 206 -7.52 -3.78 -8.09
CA PHE A 206 -8.97 -3.90 -8.11
C PHE A 206 -9.62 -2.72 -7.43
N VAL A 207 -10.85 -2.41 -7.82
CA VAL A 207 -11.71 -1.41 -7.20
C VAL A 207 -13.06 -2.02 -6.86
N SER A 208 -13.58 -1.72 -5.68
CA SER A 208 -14.92 -2.06 -5.27
C SER A 208 -15.59 -0.89 -4.55
N ARG A 209 -16.90 -0.96 -4.41
CA ARG A 209 -17.68 0.04 -3.72
C ARG A 209 -18.54 -0.60 -2.64
N TYR A 210 -18.52 0.03 -1.46
CA TYR A 210 -19.34 -0.38 -0.34
C TYR A 210 -20.82 -0.06 -0.59
N ASN A 211 -21.68 -1.05 -0.37
CA ASN A 211 -23.11 -0.93 -0.47
C ASN A 211 -23.73 -0.76 0.92
N LEU A 212 -24.17 0.45 1.21
CA LEU A 212 -24.77 0.82 2.49
C LEU A 212 -26.06 0.06 2.82
N ASN A 213 -26.77 -0.48 1.80
CA ASN A 213 -28.04 -1.14 2.04
C ASN A 213 -27.91 -2.55 2.65
N ASN A 214 -26.82 -3.24 2.35
CA ASN A 214 -26.58 -4.62 2.79
C ASN A 214 -25.26 -4.83 3.54
N ASP A 215 -24.57 -3.75 3.91
CA ASP A 215 -23.30 -3.77 4.68
C ASP A 215 -22.22 -4.65 4.06
N THR A 216 -22.12 -4.64 2.72
CA THR A 216 -21.15 -5.45 1.96
C THR A 216 -20.51 -4.63 0.85
N TYR A 217 -19.37 -5.07 0.35
CA TYR A 217 -18.80 -4.54 -0.88
C TYR A 217 -19.42 -5.21 -2.10
N LEU A 218 -19.55 -4.45 -3.18
CA LEU A 218 -19.94 -4.97 -4.49
C LEU A 218 -18.85 -5.88 -5.05
N ALA A 219 -19.20 -6.70 -6.05
CA ALA A 219 -18.21 -7.49 -6.78
C ALA A 219 -17.10 -6.57 -7.33
N PRO A 220 -15.81 -6.87 -7.04
CA PRO A 220 -14.72 -6.01 -7.45
C PRO A 220 -14.53 -6.00 -8.96
N ASN A 221 -14.17 -4.84 -9.48
CA ASN A 221 -13.75 -4.66 -10.87
C ASN A 221 -12.23 -4.55 -10.91
N GLN A 222 -11.62 -5.38 -11.76
CA GLN A 222 -10.18 -5.27 -12.04
C GLN A 222 -9.92 -4.03 -12.88
N MET A 223 -8.92 -3.24 -12.49
CA MET A 223 -8.52 -2.06 -13.24
C MET A 223 -7.92 -2.46 -14.59
N SER A 224 -7.99 -1.57 -15.58
CA SER A 224 -7.45 -1.81 -16.90
C SER A 224 -5.93 -1.54 -16.95
N MET A 225 -5.31 -1.83 -18.10
CA MET A 225 -3.98 -1.30 -18.42
C MET A 225 -4.10 0.22 -18.58
N PRO A 226 -3.09 1.01 -18.22
CA PRO A 226 -1.76 0.62 -17.78
C PRO A 226 -1.62 0.35 -16.27
N PHE A 227 -2.69 0.49 -15.48
CA PHE A 227 -2.62 0.23 -14.03
C PHE A 227 -2.19 -1.20 -13.75
N ASN A 228 -2.83 -2.16 -14.40
CA ASN A 228 -2.45 -3.56 -14.33
C ASN A 228 -1.51 -3.97 -15.47
N SER A 229 -0.64 -4.92 -15.18
CA SER A 229 0.38 -5.43 -16.08
C SER A 229 0.57 -6.95 -15.90
N ILE A 230 1.47 -7.55 -16.65
CA ILE A 230 1.85 -8.96 -16.44
C ILE A 230 2.78 -9.17 -15.23
N TYR A 231 3.10 -8.11 -14.52
CA TYR A 231 3.94 -8.07 -13.31
C TYR A 231 3.06 -7.93 -12.06
N ASN A 232 3.66 -7.56 -10.93
CA ASN A 232 2.88 -7.17 -9.76
C ASN A 232 2.62 -5.67 -9.77
N ASP A 233 1.37 -5.31 -9.56
CA ASP A 233 0.90 -3.94 -9.40
C ASP A 233 0.29 -3.83 -8.00
N TYR A 234 0.93 -3.03 -7.10
CA TYR A 234 0.72 -3.18 -5.67
C TYR A 234 -0.32 -2.27 -5.07
N MET A 235 -0.15 -0.99 -5.19
CA MET A 235 -0.97 -0.02 -4.47
C MET A 235 -1.29 1.18 -5.32
N LEU A 236 -2.56 1.55 -5.34
CA LEU A 236 -3.06 2.76 -5.96
C LEU A 236 -3.61 3.68 -4.87
N VAL A 237 -3.23 4.94 -4.92
CA VAL A 237 -3.75 6.01 -4.06
C VAL A 237 -4.12 7.21 -4.94
N ILE A 238 -5.24 7.85 -4.65
CA ILE A 238 -5.69 9.07 -5.33
C ILE A 238 -5.79 10.19 -4.29
N ASP A 239 -5.06 11.26 -4.52
CA ASP A 239 -5.17 12.51 -3.78
C ASP A 239 -6.08 13.45 -4.57
N GLU A 240 -7.38 13.46 -4.23
CA GLU A 240 -8.39 14.24 -4.93
C GLU A 240 -8.16 15.74 -4.78
N VAL A 241 -7.63 16.19 -3.65
CA VAL A 241 -7.37 17.61 -3.37
C VAL A 241 -6.29 18.16 -4.28
N ASN A 242 -5.22 17.40 -4.46
CA ASN A 242 -4.10 17.80 -5.32
C ASN A 242 -4.29 17.34 -6.78
N GLY A 243 -5.33 16.55 -7.08
CA GLY A 243 -5.66 16.08 -8.43
C GLY A 243 -4.60 15.14 -9.01
N ILE A 244 -3.94 14.34 -8.17
CA ILE A 244 -2.93 13.38 -8.57
C ILE A 244 -3.20 11.99 -7.98
N GLY A 245 -2.65 10.99 -8.61
CA GLY A 245 -2.66 9.62 -8.09
C GLY A 245 -1.29 8.98 -8.20
N TYR A 246 -1.11 7.92 -7.43
CA TYR A 246 0.10 7.11 -7.39
C TYR A 246 -0.26 5.64 -7.53
N PHE A 247 0.58 4.88 -8.21
CA PHE A 247 0.56 3.42 -8.11
C PHE A 247 1.98 2.86 -8.21
N ALA A 248 2.21 1.73 -7.57
CA ALA A 248 3.49 1.05 -7.56
C ALA A 248 3.44 -0.24 -8.36
N SER A 249 4.50 -0.55 -9.09
CA SER A 249 4.62 -1.76 -9.90
C SER A 249 6.06 -2.25 -9.90
N ASP A 250 6.28 -3.57 -9.95
CA ASP A 250 7.62 -4.12 -10.18
C ASP A 250 7.93 -4.39 -11.65
N ARG A 251 7.06 -3.89 -12.57
CA ARG A 251 7.28 -4.02 -14.02
C ARG A 251 8.65 -3.52 -14.43
N PHE A 252 9.39 -4.38 -15.13
CA PHE A 252 10.74 -4.09 -15.63
C PHE A 252 11.76 -3.68 -14.57
N GLN A 253 11.51 -4.00 -13.28
CA GLN A 253 12.43 -3.69 -12.21
C GLN A 253 13.17 -4.94 -11.72
N PRO A 254 14.41 -4.81 -11.24
CA PRO A 254 15.10 -5.89 -10.57
C PRO A 254 14.39 -6.27 -9.27
N GLU A 255 14.64 -7.49 -8.80
CA GLU A 255 14.09 -7.97 -7.53
C GLU A 255 14.34 -6.97 -6.38
N GLY A 256 13.33 -6.77 -5.55
CA GLY A 256 13.36 -5.82 -4.42
C GLY A 256 13.15 -4.35 -4.80
N LYS A 257 12.98 -4.02 -6.08
CA LYS A 257 12.67 -2.67 -6.55
C LYS A 257 11.27 -2.59 -7.12
N VAL A 258 10.69 -1.41 -7.03
CA VAL A 258 9.43 -1.04 -7.70
C VAL A 258 9.57 0.33 -8.32
N VAL A 259 8.81 0.58 -9.36
CA VAL A 259 8.59 1.92 -9.90
C VAL A 259 7.27 2.45 -9.34
N VAL A 260 7.31 3.66 -8.81
CA VAL A 260 6.13 4.44 -8.43
C VAL A 260 5.85 5.42 -9.56
N TYR A 261 4.66 5.33 -10.13
CA TYR A 261 4.16 6.26 -11.13
C TYR A 261 3.27 7.30 -10.48
N THR A 262 3.45 8.57 -10.84
CA THR A 262 2.53 9.66 -10.53
C THR A 262 1.68 9.96 -11.75
N PHE A 263 0.37 10.03 -11.60
CA PHE A 263 -0.55 10.23 -12.72
C PHE A 263 -1.65 11.24 -12.39
N ILE A 264 -2.34 11.74 -13.42
CA ILE A 264 -3.54 12.56 -13.29
C ILE A 264 -4.74 11.62 -13.40
N PRO A 265 -5.57 11.49 -12.34
CA PRO A 265 -6.76 10.65 -12.37
C PRO A 265 -7.79 11.17 -13.37
N ASN A 266 -8.46 10.27 -14.07
CA ASN A 266 -9.65 10.61 -14.86
C ASN A 266 -10.89 10.53 -13.97
N ASP A 267 -11.84 11.43 -14.16
CA ASP A 267 -13.17 11.36 -13.50
C ASP A 267 -13.96 10.11 -13.90
N LYS A 268 -13.67 9.57 -15.07
CA LYS A 268 -14.28 8.36 -15.62
C LYS A 268 -13.29 7.64 -16.51
N PHE A 269 -13.49 6.36 -16.70
CA PHE A 269 -12.70 5.55 -17.61
C PHE A 269 -12.75 6.10 -19.04
N ILE A 270 -11.60 6.39 -19.63
CA ILE A 270 -11.42 6.87 -21.00
C ILE A 270 -10.43 5.93 -21.70
N PRO A 271 -10.85 5.07 -22.63
CA PRO A 271 -9.92 4.22 -23.37
C PRO A 271 -9.08 5.06 -24.35
N ILE A 272 -7.91 4.55 -24.69
CA ILE A 272 -7.11 5.09 -25.78
C ILE A 272 -7.86 4.81 -27.10
N ASP A 273 -8.12 5.86 -27.86
CA ASP A 273 -8.75 5.76 -29.20
C ASP A 273 -7.68 5.51 -30.27
N SER A 274 -7.25 4.26 -30.37
CA SER A 274 -6.27 3.84 -31.38
C SER A 274 -6.51 2.39 -31.80
N GLU A 275 -6.44 2.14 -33.10
CA GLU A 275 -6.40 0.78 -33.69
C GLU A 275 -4.98 0.23 -33.81
N ASN A 276 -3.96 1.04 -33.51
CA ASN A 276 -2.56 0.63 -33.56
C ASN A 276 -2.18 -0.17 -32.32
N GLU A 277 -2.13 -1.50 -32.45
CA GLU A 277 -1.73 -2.37 -31.34
C GLU A 277 -0.34 -2.07 -30.78
N GLN A 278 0.59 -1.54 -31.58
CA GLN A 278 1.93 -1.17 -31.10
C GLN A 278 1.83 0.00 -30.12
N GLU A 279 1.05 1.02 -30.46
CA GLU A 279 0.80 2.16 -29.57
C GLU A 279 0.14 1.70 -28.27
N LEU A 280 -0.90 0.86 -28.36
CA LEU A 280 -1.58 0.31 -27.17
C LEU A 280 -0.60 -0.46 -26.27
N ARG A 281 0.30 -1.29 -26.86
CA ARG A 281 1.33 -1.99 -26.10
C ARG A 281 2.33 -1.06 -25.41
N GLU A 282 2.79 -0.03 -26.10
CA GLU A 282 3.71 0.96 -25.53
C GLU A 282 3.08 1.72 -24.38
N ARG A 283 1.82 2.13 -24.54
CA ARG A 283 1.04 2.79 -23.48
C ARG A 283 0.78 1.85 -22.28
N ALA A 284 0.41 0.59 -22.54
CA ALA A 284 0.18 -0.42 -21.50
C ALA A 284 1.44 -0.77 -20.71
N LYS A 285 2.60 -0.81 -21.38
CA LYS A 285 3.92 -1.03 -20.76
C LYS A 285 4.45 0.19 -20.03
N ILE A 286 3.95 1.38 -20.37
CA ILE A 286 4.52 2.67 -19.96
C ILE A 286 5.99 2.76 -20.42
N THR A 287 6.23 2.47 -21.70
CA THR A 287 7.58 2.51 -22.29
C THR A 287 8.18 3.91 -22.18
N SER A 288 7.36 4.93 -22.30
CA SER A 288 7.69 6.33 -22.03
C SER A 288 6.49 7.04 -21.41
N ILE A 289 6.72 7.73 -20.29
CA ILE A 289 5.66 8.56 -19.67
C ILE A 289 5.23 9.69 -20.59
N ARG A 290 6.15 10.20 -21.44
CA ARG A 290 5.88 11.31 -22.37
C ARG A 290 4.83 10.96 -23.42
N ASP A 291 4.70 9.69 -23.79
CA ASP A 291 3.70 9.23 -24.77
C ASP A 291 2.26 9.40 -24.23
N SER A 292 2.12 9.63 -22.92
CA SER A 292 0.84 9.92 -22.27
C SER A 292 0.51 11.41 -22.20
N TRP A 293 1.44 12.30 -22.55
CA TRP A 293 1.30 13.73 -22.31
C TRP A 293 0.44 14.42 -23.37
N LEU A 294 -0.35 15.35 -22.92
CA LEU A 294 -1.10 16.23 -23.81
C LEU A 294 -0.17 17.30 -24.40
N PRO A 295 -0.37 17.72 -25.65
CA PRO A 295 0.43 18.77 -26.25
C PRO A 295 0.27 20.09 -25.49
N ASN A 296 1.37 20.84 -25.38
CA ASN A 296 1.42 22.15 -24.73
C ASN A 296 1.13 22.21 -23.22
N VAL A 297 1.15 21.06 -22.51
CA VAL A 297 1.06 21.00 -21.06
C VAL A 297 2.45 20.85 -20.44
N ASN A 298 2.78 21.69 -19.48
CA ASN A 298 4.03 21.58 -18.72
C ASN A 298 3.81 20.81 -17.41
N TYR A 299 3.88 19.48 -17.49
CA TYR A 299 3.67 18.60 -16.33
C TYR A 299 4.75 18.75 -15.24
N SER A 300 6.01 19.10 -15.61
CA SER A 300 7.06 19.31 -14.62
C SER A 300 6.74 20.51 -13.72
N SER A 301 6.31 21.62 -14.30
CA SER A 301 5.91 22.80 -13.52
C SER A 301 4.67 22.54 -12.66
N MET A 302 3.73 21.75 -13.16
CA MET A 302 2.56 21.32 -12.41
C MET A 302 2.96 20.49 -11.19
N LEU A 303 3.85 19.52 -11.37
CA LEU A 303 4.33 18.65 -10.30
C LEU A 303 5.13 19.42 -9.23
N GLU A 304 6.00 20.36 -9.65
CA GLU A 304 6.73 21.22 -8.72
C GLU A 304 5.78 22.07 -7.87
N LYS A 305 4.72 22.61 -8.47
CA LYS A 305 3.71 23.37 -7.74
C LYS A 305 2.98 22.50 -6.72
N ILE A 306 2.54 21.30 -7.11
CA ILE A 306 1.86 20.35 -6.22
C ILE A 306 2.77 19.98 -5.05
N LYS A 307 4.04 19.63 -5.32
CA LYS A 307 5.03 19.31 -4.27
C LYS A 307 5.18 20.49 -3.29
N ALA A 308 5.30 21.71 -3.79
CA ALA A 308 5.44 22.89 -2.96
C ALA A 308 4.19 23.19 -2.12
N ASP A 309 2.99 22.90 -2.64
CA ASP A 309 1.74 23.12 -1.92
C ASP A 309 1.56 22.07 -0.82
N ILE A 310 1.86 20.79 -1.08
CA ILE A 310 1.88 19.71 -0.07
C ILE A 310 2.92 20.01 1.02
N GLU A 311 4.12 20.42 0.68
CA GLU A 311 5.15 20.80 1.66
C GLU A 311 4.73 21.98 2.53
N LYS A 312 4.06 22.99 1.95
CA LYS A 312 3.49 24.10 2.73
C LYS A 312 2.40 23.63 3.70
N GLU A 313 1.56 22.72 3.26
CA GLU A 313 0.52 22.11 4.09
C GLU A 313 1.15 21.35 5.27
N HIS A 314 2.10 20.45 5.01
CA HIS A 314 2.84 19.73 6.04
C HIS A 314 3.62 20.68 6.98
N ASN A 315 4.13 21.80 6.49
CA ASN A 315 4.81 22.78 7.33
C ASN A 315 3.86 23.66 8.14
N LYS A 316 2.62 23.87 7.66
CA LYS A 316 1.58 24.59 8.44
C LYS A 316 1.08 23.80 9.63
N ILE A 317 1.18 22.48 9.59
CA ILE A 317 0.55 21.57 10.56
C ILE A 317 1.62 20.67 11.22
N LYS A 318 2.74 21.24 11.66
CA LYS A 318 3.49 20.61 12.74
C LYS A 318 2.73 20.87 14.05
N LYS A 319 1.61 20.15 14.22
CA LYS A 319 0.94 20.04 15.50
C LYS A 319 1.62 18.91 16.28
N ASP A 320 2.61 19.26 17.09
CA ASP A 320 3.25 18.29 17.97
C ASP A 320 2.30 17.78 19.05
N PHE A 321 1.28 18.60 19.38
CA PHE A 321 0.23 18.31 20.37
C PHE A 321 -0.96 19.26 20.18
N MET A 322 -2.03 19.03 20.92
CA MET A 322 -3.12 19.99 21.13
C MET A 322 -3.25 20.29 22.62
N PHE A 323 -3.05 21.53 23.02
CA PHE A 323 -3.17 21.97 24.41
C PHE A 323 -4.04 23.22 24.52
N VAL A 324 -5.22 23.06 25.11
CA VAL A 324 -6.18 24.14 25.28
C VAL A 324 -5.75 24.99 26.47
N ILE A 325 -5.46 26.27 26.25
CA ILE A 325 -5.15 27.25 27.28
C ILE A 325 -6.44 27.84 27.86
N ASN A 326 -7.36 28.28 26.98
CA ASN A 326 -8.70 28.75 27.30
C ASN A 326 -9.61 28.61 26.09
N ASP A 327 -10.87 29.10 26.18
CA ASP A 327 -11.89 28.98 25.13
C ASP A 327 -11.48 29.59 23.77
N ASN A 328 -10.49 30.50 23.77
CA ASN A 328 -10.06 31.23 22.56
C ASN A 328 -8.63 30.87 22.11
N ILE A 329 -7.86 30.16 22.94
CA ILE A 329 -6.43 29.91 22.71
C ILE A 329 -6.13 28.42 22.83
N VAL A 330 -5.65 27.83 21.73
CA VAL A 330 -5.18 26.45 21.67
C VAL A 330 -3.77 26.45 21.11
N TYR A 331 -2.86 25.76 21.77
CA TYR A 331 -1.47 25.60 21.38
C TYR A 331 -1.21 24.25 20.75
N TYR A 332 -0.38 24.23 19.72
CA TYR A 332 -0.06 23.03 18.94
C TYR A 332 1.42 22.69 18.95
N THR A 333 2.28 23.66 19.27
CA THR A 333 3.74 23.52 19.33
C THR A 333 4.32 24.14 20.59
N LEU A 334 5.54 23.76 20.98
CA LEU A 334 6.23 24.36 22.11
C LEU A 334 6.55 25.85 21.88
N SER A 335 6.63 26.29 20.63
CA SER A 335 6.86 27.71 20.28
C SER A 335 5.62 28.58 20.50
N ASP A 336 4.44 28.00 20.62
CA ASP A 336 3.21 28.73 20.90
C ASP A 336 3.18 29.29 22.33
N PHE A 337 3.94 28.66 23.26
CA PHE A 337 4.04 29.16 24.64
C PHE A 337 4.87 30.44 24.68
N GLU A 338 4.26 31.50 25.17
CA GLU A 338 4.93 32.77 25.38
C GLU A 338 5.63 32.84 26.75
N SER A 339 5.10 32.11 27.74
CA SER A 339 5.69 31.98 29.08
C SER A 339 6.65 30.78 29.14
N ASP A 340 7.95 31.03 29.43
CA ASP A 340 8.92 29.98 29.69
C ASP A 340 8.55 29.09 30.87
N ALA A 341 7.90 29.65 31.91
CA ALA A 341 7.41 28.92 33.06
C ALA A 341 6.31 27.93 32.63
N ALA A 342 5.36 28.37 31.81
CA ALA A 342 4.31 27.50 31.27
C ALA A 342 4.86 26.43 30.35
N ARG A 343 5.78 26.79 29.45
CA ARG A 343 6.46 25.84 28.55
C ARG A 343 7.17 24.72 29.32
N ASN A 344 7.95 25.09 30.33
CA ASN A 344 8.67 24.14 31.17
C ASN A 344 7.73 23.25 32.00
N SER A 345 6.61 23.82 32.49
CA SER A 345 5.58 23.05 33.19
C SER A 345 4.90 22.06 32.25
N PHE A 346 4.60 22.45 30.99
CA PHE A 346 4.06 21.57 29.96
C PHE A 346 5.02 20.42 29.63
N LEU A 347 6.32 20.68 29.48
CA LEU A 347 7.32 19.63 29.26
C LEU A 347 7.37 18.61 30.41
N LYS A 348 7.23 19.07 31.67
CA LYS A 348 7.11 18.17 32.82
C LYS A 348 5.86 17.31 32.74
N SER A 349 4.73 17.87 32.30
CA SER A 349 3.50 17.07 32.10
C SER A 349 3.70 15.98 31.05
N LYS A 350 4.40 16.28 29.95
CA LYS A 350 4.70 15.29 28.92
C LYS A 350 5.60 14.15 29.42
N ALA A 351 6.63 14.48 30.18
CA ALA A 351 7.48 13.46 30.81
C ALA A 351 6.71 12.58 31.82
N LEU A 352 5.78 13.17 32.55
CA LEU A 352 4.93 12.44 33.51
C LEU A 352 3.90 11.56 32.78
N GLU A 353 3.34 12.02 31.66
CA GLU A 353 2.43 11.27 30.80
C GLU A 353 3.10 9.97 30.29
N GLU A 354 4.35 10.05 29.86
CA GLU A 354 5.14 8.88 29.44
C GLU A 354 5.38 7.88 30.58
N ASN A 355 5.69 8.40 31.77
CA ASN A 355 5.86 7.56 32.97
C ASN A 355 4.53 6.88 33.38
N ILE A 356 3.40 7.57 33.26
CA ILE A 356 2.06 7.02 33.48
C ILE A 356 1.82 5.87 32.53
N ARG A 357 2.04 6.06 31.22
CA ARG A 357 1.88 5.04 30.19
C ARG A 357 2.71 3.78 30.50
N THR A 358 3.97 3.98 30.82
CA THR A 358 4.87 2.86 31.17
C THR A 358 4.35 2.09 32.39
N LEU A 359 3.84 2.80 33.41
CA LEU A 359 3.31 2.15 34.62
C LEU A 359 1.98 1.43 34.34
N GLU A 360 1.15 1.96 33.45
CA GLU A 360 -0.09 1.30 32.99
C GLU A 360 0.19 0.00 32.25
N GLU A 361 1.17 0.00 31.34
CA GLU A 361 1.62 -1.20 30.64
C GLU A 361 2.11 -2.28 31.64
N GLN A 362 2.98 -1.89 32.58
CA GLN A 362 3.44 -2.78 33.64
C GLN A 362 2.29 -3.33 34.49
N LEU A 363 1.34 -2.49 34.85
CA LEU A 363 0.18 -2.89 35.65
C LEU A 363 -0.74 -3.84 34.90
N ASN A 364 -0.92 -3.65 33.58
CA ASN A 364 -1.69 -4.56 32.74
C ASN A 364 -1.04 -5.93 32.66
N ASP A 365 0.30 -5.99 32.49
CA ASP A 365 1.05 -7.25 32.50
C ASP A 365 0.95 -7.98 33.85
N GLN A 366 1.06 -7.24 34.95
CA GLN A 366 0.90 -7.80 36.32
C GLN A 366 -0.53 -8.32 36.54
N ARG A 367 -1.56 -7.61 36.10
CA ARG A 367 -2.97 -8.04 36.21
C ARG A 367 -3.23 -9.30 35.37
N LYS A 368 -2.66 -9.39 34.17
CA LYS A 368 -2.73 -10.57 33.33
C LYS A 368 -2.07 -11.77 34.01
N ALA A 369 -0.85 -11.59 34.49
CA ALA A 369 -0.11 -12.62 35.22
C ALA A 369 -0.86 -13.06 36.52
N TYR A 370 -1.53 -12.14 37.20
CA TYR A 370 -2.36 -12.42 38.36
C TYR A 370 -3.59 -13.27 37.95
N ALA A 371 -4.27 -12.92 36.87
CA ALA A 371 -5.47 -13.64 36.41
C ALA A 371 -5.16 -15.09 36.04
N GLU A 372 -4.03 -15.32 35.34
CA GLU A 372 -3.62 -16.60 34.78
C GLU A 372 -2.76 -17.44 35.74
N GLY A 373 -2.25 -16.84 36.82
CA GLY A 373 -1.26 -17.46 37.72
C GLY A 373 -1.83 -18.42 38.74
N SER A 374 -0.94 -19.24 39.31
CA SER A 374 -1.22 -20.13 40.46
C SER A 374 -1.49 -19.30 41.74
N ASP A 375 -2.07 -19.92 42.77
CA ASP A 375 -2.38 -19.24 44.03
C ASP A 375 -1.15 -18.58 44.67
N ALA A 376 0.02 -19.21 44.59
CA ALA A 376 1.29 -18.65 45.08
C ALA A 376 1.69 -17.38 44.28
N GLN A 377 1.55 -17.39 42.94
CA GLN A 377 1.79 -16.25 42.09
C GLN A 377 0.81 -15.12 42.35
N LYS A 378 -0.49 -15.41 42.50
CA LYS A 378 -1.51 -14.44 42.86
C LYS A 378 -1.18 -13.76 44.18
N GLN A 379 -0.76 -14.53 45.17
CA GLN A 379 -0.39 -13.97 46.47
C GLN A 379 0.83 -13.04 46.38
N SER A 380 1.84 -13.37 45.58
CA SER A 380 3.04 -12.54 45.38
C SER A 380 2.76 -11.27 44.56
N LEU A 381 1.83 -11.29 43.62
CA LEU A 381 1.52 -10.15 42.76
C LEU A 381 0.52 -9.15 43.37
N ARG A 382 -0.26 -9.55 44.38
CA ARG A 382 -1.30 -8.72 44.98
C ARG A 382 -0.76 -7.40 45.52
N SER A 383 0.31 -7.42 46.32
CA SER A 383 0.88 -6.21 46.92
C SER A 383 1.54 -5.29 45.88
N PRO A 384 2.36 -5.77 44.91
CA PRO A 384 2.86 -4.95 43.84
C PRO A 384 1.77 -4.28 42.99
N ILE A 385 0.69 -4.98 42.66
CA ILE A 385 -0.44 -4.40 41.91
C ILE A 385 -1.06 -3.26 42.67
N LEU A 386 -1.43 -3.47 43.93
CA LEU A 386 -2.04 -2.41 44.77
C LEU A 386 -1.12 -1.19 44.93
N THR A 387 0.18 -1.42 45.09
CA THR A 387 1.18 -0.34 45.19
C THR A 387 1.26 0.46 43.90
N ASN A 388 1.30 -0.22 42.74
CA ASN A 388 1.34 0.44 41.45
C ASN A 388 0.03 1.16 41.12
N GLU A 389 -1.12 0.64 41.52
CA GLU A 389 -2.42 1.34 41.38
C GLU A 389 -2.45 2.64 42.19
N GLN A 390 -1.99 2.62 43.43
CA GLN A 390 -1.89 3.85 44.25
C GLN A 390 -0.88 4.85 43.65
N ARG A 391 0.23 4.36 43.16
CA ARG A 391 1.23 5.19 42.49
C ARG A 391 0.66 5.84 41.23
N LEU A 392 -0.06 5.06 40.43
CA LEU A 392 -0.69 5.53 39.18
C LEU A 392 -1.72 6.63 39.51
N GLU A 393 -2.57 6.45 40.50
CA GLU A 393 -3.51 7.45 40.95
C GLU A 393 -2.82 8.77 41.37
N THR A 394 -1.73 8.66 42.15
CA THR A 394 -0.95 9.83 42.57
C THR A 394 -0.32 10.56 41.37
N MET A 395 0.18 9.79 40.39
CA MET A 395 0.73 10.37 39.15
C MET A 395 -0.33 11.09 38.33
N TYR A 396 -1.53 10.55 38.21
CA TYR A 396 -2.64 11.23 37.53
C TYR A 396 -3.07 12.54 38.23
N GLN A 397 -3.13 12.56 39.53
CA GLN A 397 -3.43 13.80 40.28
C GLN A 397 -2.32 14.84 40.06
N THR A 398 -1.07 14.41 40.08
CA THR A 398 0.08 15.28 39.81
C THR A 398 0.03 15.82 38.38
N TYR A 399 -0.28 14.97 37.39
CA TYR A 399 -0.43 15.35 36.00
C TYR A 399 -1.50 16.43 35.79
N LYS A 400 -2.70 16.22 36.38
CA LYS A 400 -3.77 17.20 36.33
C LYS A 400 -3.37 18.56 36.94
N ASN A 401 -2.66 18.54 38.05
CA ASN A 401 -2.20 19.76 38.72
C ASN A 401 -1.17 20.51 37.83
N ILE A 402 -0.24 19.80 37.22
CA ILE A 402 0.75 20.41 36.31
C ILE A 402 0.04 21.03 35.10
N LEU A 403 -0.97 20.40 34.51
CA LEU A 403 -1.74 20.98 33.41
C LEU A 403 -2.46 22.25 33.79
N VAL A 404 -3.05 22.31 35.02
CA VAL A 404 -3.70 23.52 35.55
C VAL A 404 -2.66 24.62 35.79
N GLU A 405 -1.53 24.29 36.39
CA GLU A 405 -0.43 25.23 36.61
C GLU A 405 0.10 25.80 35.29
N THR A 406 0.26 24.96 34.26
CA THR A 406 0.67 25.36 32.92
C THR A 406 -0.27 26.41 32.34
N ARG A 407 -1.58 26.13 32.35
CA ARG A 407 -2.59 27.09 31.88
C ARG A 407 -2.57 28.40 32.64
N ASN A 408 -2.52 28.32 33.97
CA ASN A 408 -2.54 29.50 34.83
C ASN A 408 -1.29 30.37 34.61
N SER A 409 -0.13 29.76 34.45
CA SER A 409 1.12 30.47 34.19
C SER A 409 1.08 31.18 32.83
N GLU A 410 0.56 30.54 31.81
CA GLU A 410 0.42 31.10 30.47
C GLU A 410 -0.60 32.25 30.48
N ILE A 411 -1.77 32.04 31.01
CA ILE A 411 -2.85 33.08 31.12
C ILE A 411 -2.35 34.28 31.88
N LYS A 412 -1.61 34.07 32.98
CA LYS A 412 -1.05 35.16 33.79
C LYS A 412 -0.08 36.00 32.96
N TYR A 413 0.81 35.31 32.19
CA TYR A 413 1.76 36.00 31.35
C TYR A 413 1.09 36.79 30.22
N LEU A 414 0.13 36.20 29.53
CA LEU A 414 -0.65 36.85 28.47
C LEU A 414 -1.38 38.09 28.94
N ARG A 415 -1.89 38.08 30.20
CA ARG A 415 -2.53 39.26 30.82
C ARG A 415 -1.55 40.38 31.16
N THR A 416 -0.28 40.11 31.35
CA THR A 416 0.75 41.15 31.61
C THR A 416 1.24 41.85 30.36
N LYS A 417 0.96 41.27 29.20
CA LYS A 417 1.41 41.75 27.87
C LYS A 417 0.33 42.62 27.20
N ASN A 418 -0.93 42.48 27.62
CA ASN A 418 -2.06 43.30 27.21
C ASN A 418 -2.36 44.38 28.29
#